data_d614447195fd38052c6c163af2cd02e8
#
_entry.id   d614447195fd38052c6c163af2cd02e8
#
_cell.length_a   1.000
_cell.length_b   1.000
_cell.length_c   1.000
_cell.angle_alpha   90.00
_cell.angle_beta   90.00
_cell.angle_gamma   90.00
#
_symmetry.space_group_name_H-M   'P 1'
#
loop_
_entity.id
_entity.type
_entity.pdbx_description
1 polymer ?
#
loop_
_entity_poly.entity_id
_entity_poly.type
_entity_poly.pdbx_seq_one_letter_code
_entity_poly.pdbx_strand_id
1 'polypeptide(L)'
;MDTEHLGQVFTPQSIVFRMLGLRQRLGTVLEPSVGDGAFWQHLRGEDAVGIEVDSRHCPSDCLNMDFFDYDVSHRFNTIIANPPYVAGKNICASTRAKLTKLFPFKTNLYIHFIAKCLAHLNRHGELIFITPRDFIKLTLAAPINNLMSTTGYITHWLEFGEDNPFTGPTAHNLVIWRFEKDYAGHQLTLVNDSIRRMVNSKGQLMFVSSNYSVPFSELFYVKVGAVSGADKVFVDEKGNLDIVYSGTARTGKTRKVYYDHFDEHLLESKERLKTRRIRKFNDENWFRWGRSLCSDDADRIYVNCKTRSSRPFFLHPCKNFDGAVLAVFPRKRMDLRKACEMLNDVDWHDLGFGYGGRFIFNQRSLENSLLPADLAAGVLNG
;
A
#
# COMPACT_ATOMS: atom_id res chain seq x y z
N MET A 1 -24.20 -3.59 17.88
CA MET A 1 -23.42 -3.74 16.63
C MET A 1 -22.25 -4.65 16.97
N ASP A 2 -21.94 -5.61 16.13
CA ASP A 2 -20.83 -6.54 16.37
C ASP A 2 -19.49 -5.81 16.23
N THR A 3 -18.53 -6.05 17.10
CA THR A 3 -17.18 -5.44 17.10
C THR A 3 -16.45 -5.65 15.77
N GLU A 4 -16.69 -6.75 15.07
CA GLU A 4 -16.17 -7.02 13.71
C GLU A 4 -16.63 -6.00 12.65
N HIS A 5 -17.82 -5.42 12.79
CA HIS A 5 -18.34 -4.44 11.82
C HIS A 5 -17.76 -3.03 12.00
N LEU A 6 -17.22 -2.72 13.19
CA LEU A 6 -16.61 -1.42 13.47
C LEU A 6 -15.11 -1.38 13.18
N GLY A 7 -14.48 -2.51 12.88
CA GLY A 7 -13.04 -2.59 12.61
C GLY A 7 -12.17 -2.20 13.80
N GLN A 8 -12.67 -2.39 15.01
CA GLN A 8 -11.99 -2.06 16.26
C GLN A 8 -10.81 -3.02 16.47
N VAL A 9 -9.64 -2.45 16.71
CA VAL A 9 -8.42 -3.16 17.12
C VAL A 9 -7.93 -2.50 18.40
N PHE A 10 -8.00 -3.24 19.52
CA PHE A 10 -7.52 -2.71 20.80
C PHE A 10 -6.00 -2.54 20.79
N THR A 11 -5.55 -1.43 21.37
CA THR A 11 -4.14 -1.07 21.35
C THR A 11 -3.44 -1.58 22.62
N PRO A 12 -2.47 -2.50 22.48
CA PRO A 12 -1.70 -2.98 23.64
C PRO A 12 -0.99 -1.81 24.37
N GLN A 13 -0.88 -1.90 25.69
CA GLN A 13 -0.35 -0.83 26.53
C GLN A 13 1.09 -0.42 26.16
N SER A 14 1.92 -1.39 25.74
CA SER A 14 3.28 -1.09 25.26
C SER A 14 3.29 -0.19 24.02
N ILE A 15 2.31 -0.34 23.14
CA ILE A 15 2.13 0.50 21.94
C ILE A 15 1.60 1.87 22.31
N VAL A 16 0.66 1.95 23.26
CA VAL A 16 0.15 3.22 23.81
C VAL A 16 1.31 4.07 24.31
N PHE A 17 2.17 3.52 25.18
CA PHE A 17 3.34 4.23 25.69
C PHE A 17 4.33 4.63 24.60
N ARG A 18 4.56 3.74 23.62
CA ARG A 18 5.43 4.06 22.47
C ARG A 18 4.90 5.24 21.67
N MET A 19 3.60 5.30 21.43
CA MET A 19 2.95 6.38 20.69
C MET A 19 2.92 7.68 21.49
N LEU A 20 2.57 7.63 22.79
CA LEU A 20 2.61 8.79 23.68
C LEU A 20 4.04 9.37 23.81
N GLY A 21 5.07 8.51 23.81
CA GLY A 21 6.47 8.92 23.80
C GLY A 21 6.92 9.68 22.56
N LEU A 22 6.16 9.61 21.46
CA LEU A 22 6.41 10.41 20.24
C LEU A 22 5.85 11.82 20.33
N ARG A 23 5.00 12.12 21.31
CA ARG A 23 4.35 13.42 21.45
C ARG A 23 5.39 14.50 21.80
N GLN A 24 5.39 15.58 21.05
CA GLN A 24 6.32 16.72 21.21
C GLN A 24 5.58 18.04 21.39
N ARG A 25 4.25 18.08 21.17
CA ARG A 25 3.46 19.31 21.27
C ARG A 25 2.65 19.32 22.56
N LEU A 26 2.75 20.41 23.30
CA LEU A 26 1.88 20.69 24.44
C LEU A 26 0.61 21.40 23.98
N GLY A 27 -0.43 21.39 24.81
CA GLY A 27 -1.72 22.04 24.56
C GLY A 27 -2.82 21.05 24.19
N THR A 28 -3.78 21.49 23.39
CA THR A 28 -5.00 20.73 23.08
C THR A 28 -4.76 19.40 22.39
N VAL A 29 -5.46 18.35 22.84
CA VAL A 29 -5.33 16.98 22.32
C VAL A 29 -6.67 16.47 21.79
N LEU A 30 -6.66 15.74 20.68
CA LEU A 30 -7.82 15.01 20.16
C LEU A 30 -7.51 13.52 20.07
N GLU A 31 -8.40 12.69 20.62
CA GLU A 31 -8.49 11.27 20.35
C GLU A 31 -9.79 10.98 19.60
N PRO A 32 -9.78 10.84 18.26
CA PRO A 32 -10.98 10.79 17.44
C PRO A 32 -11.67 9.40 17.38
N SER A 33 -11.12 8.39 18.06
CA SER A 33 -11.64 7.02 18.17
C SER A 33 -11.14 6.36 19.44
N VAL A 34 -11.77 6.69 20.56
CA VAL A 34 -11.32 6.33 21.91
C VAL A 34 -11.31 4.80 22.16
N GLY A 35 -12.28 4.07 21.58
CA GLY A 35 -12.40 2.63 21.76
C GLY A 35 -12.56 2.25 23.22
N ASP A 36 -11.70 1.35 23.71
CA ASP A 36 -11.64 0.90 25.10
C ASP A 36 -10.96 1.90 26.07
N GLY A 37 -10.54 3.09 25.57
CA GLY A 37 -9.89 4.12 26.37
C GLY A 37 -8.40 3.92 26.59
N ALA A 38 -7.74 3.11 25.78
CA ALA A 38 -6.32 2.77 25.95
C ALA A 38 -5.41 4.01 25.98
N PHE A 39 -5.65 5.00 25.10
CA PHE A 39 -4.96 6.30 25.16
C PHE A 39 -5.65 7.26 26.14
N TRP A 40 -6.99 7.26 26.16
CA TRP A 40 -7.78 8.22 26.92
C TRP A 40 -7.45 8.26 28.42
N GLN A 41 -7.20 7.11 29.03
CA GLN A 41 -6.79 7.03 30.43
C GLN A 41 -5.51 7.84 30.77
N HIS A 42 -4.66 8.11 29.80
CA HIS A 42 -3.42 8.90 29.94
C HIS A 42 -3.60 10.36 29.52
N LEU A 43 -4.72 10.70 28.88
CA LEU A 43 -5.03 12.06 28.43
C LEU A 43 -6.03 12.77 29.35
N ARG A 44 -6.64 12.03 30.30
CA ARG A 44 -7.54 12.58 31.31
C ARG A 44 -6.81 13.64 32.13
N GLY A 45 -7.48 14.78 32.34
CA GLY A 45 -6.89 15.91 33.07
C GLY A 45 -6.05 16.86 32.24
N GLU A 46 -5.84 16.56 30.96
CA GLU A 46 -5.31 17.51 29.97
C GLU A 46 -6.46 18.26 29.28
N ASP A 47 -6.12 19.30 28.49
CA ASP A 47 -7.05 19.95 27.57
C ASP A 47 -7.29 19.04 26.36
N ALA A 48 -8.11 17.99 26.56
CA ALA A 48 -8.29 16.90 25.62
C ALA A 48 -9.76 16.68 25.27
N VAL A 49 -10.02 16.28 24.03
CA VAL A 49 -11.33 15.85 23.52
C VAL A 49 -11.21 14.41 23.04
N GLY A 50 -12.03 13.51 23.62
CA GLY A 50 -12.20 12.13 23.16
C GLY A 50 -13.52 11.97 22.41
N ILE A 51 -13.53 11.20 21.32
CA ILE A 51 -14.73 10.89 20.52
C ILE A 51 -14.84 9.39 20.34
N GLU A 52 -16.02 8.83 20.60
CA GLU A 52 -16.31 7.41 20.36
C GLU A 52 -17.74 7.25 19.81
N VAL A 53 -17.87 6.49 18.73
CA VAL A 53 -19.17 6.25 18.10
C VAL A 53 -19.96 5.14 18.80
N ASP A 54 -19.30 4.16 19.39
CA ASP A 54 -19.94 3.07 20.11
C ASP A 54 -20.23 3.46 21.56
N SER A 55 -21.51 3.74 21.85
CA SER A 55 -21.96 4.13 23.20
C SER A 55 -21.63 3.12 24.30
N ARG A 56 -21.36 1.85 23.95
CA ARG A 56 -21.00 0.80 24.92
C ARG A 56 -19.59 0.94 25.42
N HIS A 57 -18.71 1.59 24.66
CA HIS A 57 -17.30 1.78 24.96
C HIS A 57 -16.94 3.25 25.21
N CYS A 58 -17.87 4.19 24.96
CA CYS A 58 -17.63 5.61 25.14
C CYS A 58 -17.50 5.96 26.63
N PRO A 59 -16.34 6.44 27.10
CA PRO A 59 -16.20 6.95 28.44
C PRO A 59 -17.15 8.13 28.70
N SER A 60 -17.60 8.30 29.94
CA SER A 60 -18.58 9.35 30.32
C SER A 60 -18.07 10.78 30.11
N ASP A 61 -16.76 10.96 30.02
CA ASP A 61 -16.05 12.21 29.80
C ASP A 61 -15.63 12.40 28.34
N CYS A 62 -16.12 11.55 27.43
CA CYS A 62 -15.95 11.65 25.98
C CYS A 62 -17.23 12.00 25.25
N LEU A 63 -17.11 12.48 24.01
CA LEU A 63 -18.23 12.76 23.14
C LEU A 63 -18.70 11.47 22.45
N ASN A 64 -19.93 11.03 22.72
CA ASN A 64 -20.51 9.90 22.03
C ASN A 64 -21.12 10.35 20.70
N MET A 65 -20.34 10.31 19.63
CA MET A 65 -20.75 10.72 18.28
C MET A 65 -19.88 10.13 17.20
N ASP A 66 -20.34 10.16 15.96
CA ASP A 66 -19.50 9.84 14.80
C ASP A 66 -18.49 10.98 14.58
N PHE A 67 -17.18 10.66 14.59
CA PHE A 67 -16.11 11.64 14.37
C PHE A 67 -16.32 12.47 13.09
N PHE A 68 -16.96 11.92 12.06
CA PHE A 68 -17.21 12.66 10.83
C PHE A 68 -18.26 13.76 10.95
N ASP A 69 -19.02 13.81 12.05
CA ASP A 69 -19.92 14.92 12.40
C ASP A 69 -19.24 16.00 13.23
N TYR A 70 -18.07 15.72 13.84
CA TYR A 70 -17.36 16.70 14.66
C TYR A 70 -16.87 17.87 13.82
N ASP A 71 -17.13 19.11 14.29
CA ASP A 71 -16.86 20.33 13.53
C ASP A 71 -15.36 20.57 13.34
N VAL A 72 -14.95 20.69 12.09
CA VAL A 72 -13.55 20.95 11.70
C VAL A 72 -13.04 22.35 12.10
N SER A 73 -13.88 23.24 12.63
CA SER A 73 -13.43 24.51 13.21
C SER A 73 -12.56 24.32 14.46
N HIS A 74 -12.77 23.22 15.22
CA HIS A 74 -11.94 22.85 16.36
C HIS A 74 -10.56 22.38 15.90
N ARG A 75 -9.51 22.96 16.48
CA ARG A 75 -8.13 22.69 16.13
C ARG A 75 -7.35 22.18 17.34
N PHE A 76 -6.38 21.28 17.07
CA PHE A 76 -5.61 20.61 18.11
C PHE A 76 -4.11 20.68 17.82
N ASN A 77 -3.32 20.71 18.91
CA ASN A 77 -1.86 20.65 18.84
C ASN A 77 -1.37 19.23 18.60
N THR A 78 -2.03 18.25 19.25
CA THR A 78 -1.75 16.82 19.07
C THR A 78 -3.03 16.08 18.72
N ILE A 79 -2.97 15.19 17.73
CA ILE A 79 -4.02 14.20 17.48
C ILE A 79 -3.36 12.83 17.57
N ILE A 80 -3.88 11.95 18.43
CA ILE A 80 -3.35 10.60 18.62
C ILE A 80 -4.46 9.57 18.47
N ALA A 81 -4.22 8.52 17.66
CA ALA A 81 -5.26 7.51 17.41
C ALA A 81 -4.73 6.18 16.88
N ASN A 82 -5.52 5.15 17.14
CA ASN A 82 -5.62 3.93 16.37
C ASN A 82 -6.98 3.94 15.65
N PRO A 83 -7.08 4.49 14.42
CA PRO A 83 -8.35 4.63 13.73
C PRO A 83 -8.90 3.28 13.24
N PRO A 84 -10.22 3.11 13.02
CA PRO A 84 -10.81 1.84 12.60
C PRO A 84 -10.39 1.43 11.18
N TYR A 85 -10.04 0.13 10.97
CA TYR A 85 -9.59 -0.42 9.69
C TYR A 85 -10.74 -1.09 8.92
N VAL A 86 -11.72 -0.30 8.48
CA VAL A 86 -12.90 -0.79 7.75
C VAL A 86 -12.71 -0.59 6.26
N ALA A 87 -12.80 -1.68 5.48
CA ALA A 87 -12.76 -1.59 4.02
C ALA A 87 -13.92 -0.76 3.48
N GLY A 88 -13.71 0.07 2.46
CA GLY A 88 -14.70 1.01 1.93
C GLY A 88 -16.07 0.40 1.60
N LYS A 89 -16.11 -0.86 1.16
CA LYS A 89 -17.37 -1.60 0.91
C LYS A 89 -18.17 -1.92 2.18
N ASN A 90 -17.51 -1.98 3.32
CA ASN A 90 -18.10 -2.37 4.62
C ASN A 90 -18.43 -1.14 5.49
N ILE A 91 -18.08 0.07 5.09
CA ILE A 91 -18.44 1.30 5.81
C ILE A 91 -19.97 1.44 5.80
N CYS A 92 -20.59 1.70 6.96
CA CYS A 92 -22.04 1.86 7.07
C CYS A 92 -22.56 3.02 6.22
N ALA A 93 -23.83 2.95 5.82
CA ALA A 93 -24.41 3.91 4.87
C ALA A 93 -24.42 5.35 5.41
N SER A 94 -24.67 5.55 6.70
CA SER A 94 -24.69 6.88 7.35
C SER A 94 -23.31 7.54 7.31
N THR A 95 -22.26 6.85 7.75
CA THR A 95 -20.88 7.35 7.68
C THR A 95 -20.43 7.53 6.22
N ARG A 96 -20.77 6.58 5.33
CA ARG A 96 -20.43 6.68 3.90
C ARG A 96 -20.99 7.94 3.23
N ALA A 97 -22.20 8.33 3.57
CA ALA A 97 -22.83 9.55 3.05
C ALA A 97 -22.05 10.82 3.44
N LYS A 98 -21.47 10.84 4.65
CA LYS A 98 -20.62 11.93 5.14
C LYS A 98 -19.26 11.94 4.40
N LEU A 99 -18.65 10.78 4.20
CA LEU A 99 -17.37 10.64 3.47
C LEU A 99 -17.48 11.16 2.04
N THR A 100 -18.56 10.86 1.33
CA THR A 100 -18.77 11.29 -0.06
C THR A 100 -18.84 12.82 -0.18
N LYS A 101 -19.30 13.53 0.86
CA LYS A 101 -19.34 15.02 0.90
C LYS A 101 -17.97 15.64 1.17
N LEU A 102 -17.15 14.99 2.00
CA LEU A 102 -15.84 15.51 2.44
C LEU A 102 -14.71 15.05 1.50
N PHE A 103 -14.76 13.78 1.09
CA PHE A 103 -13.71 13.15 0.28
C PHE A 103 -14.36 12.14 -0.68
N PRO A 104 -14.37 12.40 -1.99
CA PRO A 104 -15.14 11.62 -2.97
C PRO A 104 -14.48 10.29 -3.38
N PHE A 105 -13.60 9.71 -2.58
CA PHE A 105 -12.92 8.46 -2.91
C PHE A 105 -13.33 7.30 -1.99
N LYS A 106 -13.47 6.11 -2.60
CA LYS A 106 -13.89 4.87 -1.94
C LYS A 106 -12.66 4.08 -1.48
N THR A 107 -12.19 4.33 -0.26
CA THR A 107 -11.04 3.65 0.31
C THR A 107 -11.32 3.16 1.74
N ASN A 108 -10.31 2.62 2.43
CA ASN A 108 -10.43 2.19 3.82
C ASN A 108 -10.70 3.38 4.74
N LEU A 109 -11.49 3.17 5.79
CA LEU A 109 -11.96 4.22 6.70
C LEU A 109 -10.82 4.99 7.37
N TYR A 110 -9.73 4.32 7.75
CA TYR A 110 -8.58 4.99 8.38
C TYR A 110 -7.97 6.09 7.50
N ILE A 111 -8.04 5.98 6.17
CA ILE A 111 -7.54 7.03 5.26
C ILE A 111 -8.42 8.29 5.35
N HIS A 112 -9.72 8.12 5.52
CA HIS A 112 -10.64 9.24 5.77
C HIS A 112 -10.39 9.88 7.14
N PHE A 113 -10.05 9.08 8.17
CA PHE A 113 -9.62 9.59 9.47
C PHE A 113 -8.37 10.47 9.33
N ILE A 114 -7.33 9.99 8.61
CA ILE A 114 -6.12 10.80 8.35
C ILE A 114 -6.51 12.15 7.73
N ALA A 115 -7.33 12.13 6.69
CA ALA A 115 -7.72 13.35 5.96
C ALA A 115 -8.45 14.35 6.87
N LYS A 116 -9.40 13.88 7.67
CA LYS A 116 -10.15 14.74 8.60
C LYS A 116 -9.26 15.23 9.74
N CYS A 117 -8.40 14.39 10.29
CA CYS A 117 -7.46 14.80 11.34
C CYS A 117 -6.46 15.86 10.85
N LEU A 118 -5.97 15.78 9.61
CA LEU A 118 -5.14 16.85 9.02
C LEU A 118 -5.87 18.19 8.99
N ALA A 119 -7.21 18.18 8.77
CA ALA A 119 -8.02 19.39 8.83
C ALA A 119 -8.18 19.93 10.27
N HIS A 120 -8.15 19.08 11.28
CA HIS A 120 -8.22 19.47 12.69
C HIS A 120 -6.86 19.91 13.30
N LEU A 121 -5.74 19.76 12.59
CA LEU A 121 -4.45 20.19 13.13
C LEU A 121 -4.28 21.70 13.14
N ASN A 122 -3.80 22.22 14.26
CA ASN A 122 -3.23 23.55 14.35
C ASN A 122 -2.00 23.68 13.44
N ARG A 123 -1.57 24.92 13.19
CA ARG A 123 -0.25 25.21 12.64
C ARG A 123 0.81 24.63 13.59
N HIS A 124 1.79 23.90 13.04
CA HIS A 124 2.81 23.15 13.79
C HIS A 124 2.25 22.07 14.71
N GLY A 125 1.00 21.65 14.51
CA GLY A 125 0.41 20.51 15.20
C GLY A 125 0.97 19.17 14.70
N GLU A 126 0.76 18.13 15.48
CA GLU A 126 1.24 16.78 15.19
C GLU A 126 0.12 15.75 15.15
N LEU A 127 0.29 14.74 14.30
CA LEU A 127 -0.58 13.58 14.18
C LEU A 127 0.25 12.33 14.51
N ILE A 128 -0.17 11.54 15.49
CA ILE A 128 0.50 10.30 15.91
C ILE A 128 -0.46 9.16 15.72
N PHE A 129 -0.22 8.36 14.72
CA PHE A 129 -1.14 7.28 14.31
C PHE A 129 -0.46 5.93 14.26
N ILE A 130 -1.27 4.89 14.51
CA ILE A 130 -0.95 3.54 14.10
C ILE A 130 -1.94 3.11 13.02
N THR A 131 -1.45 2.68 11.85
CA THR A 131 -2.28 2.32 10.70
C THR A 131 -1.61 1.24 9.87
N PRO A 132 -2.35 0.56 8.98
CA PRO A 132 -1.73 -0.19 7.90
C PRO A 132 -0.80 0.70 7.08
N ARG A 133 0.43 0.21 6.82
CA ARG A 133 1.47 0.95 6.09
C ARG A 133 1.16 1.18 4.61
N ASP A 134 0.21 0.44 4.05
CA ASP A 134 -0.07 0.41 2.61
C ASP A 134 -0.49 1.77 2.05
N PHE A 135 -1.03 2.68 2.86
CA PHE A 135 -1.53 3.97 2.38
C PHE A 135 -0.46 4.76 1.62
N ILE A 136 0.82 4.63 1.97
CA ILE A 136 1.90 5.34 1.27
C ILE A 136 2.01 4.95 -0.21
N LYS A 137 1.48 3.78 -0.62
CA LYS A 137 1.54 3.26 -2.00
C LYS A 137 0.18 3.06 -2.66
N LEU A 138 -0.92 3.11 -1.92
CA LEU A 138 -2.25 2.92 -2.48
C LEU A 138 -2.61 4.06 -3.45
N THR A 139 -3.10 3.70 -4.63
CA THR A 139 -3.59 4.68 -5.63
C THR A 139 -4.70 5.56 -5.07
N LEU A 140 -5.62 4.97 -4.30
CA LEU A 140 -6.73 5.71 -3.69
C LEU A 140 -6.29 6.63 -2.56
N ALA A 141 -5.12 6.43 -1.97
CA ALA A 141 -4.55 7.30 -0.94
C ALA A 141 -3.67 8.43 -1.53
N ALA A 142 -3.41 8.43 -2.84
CA ALA A 142 -2.56 9.45 -3.46
C ALA A 142 -2.99 10.91 -3.16
N PRO A 143 -4.28 11.29 -3.11
CA PRO A 143 -4.68 12.63 -2.72
C PRO A 143 -4.25 13.00 -1.30
N ILE A 144 -4.36 12.06 -0.34
CA ILE A 144 -3.92 12.28 1.05
C ILE A 144 -2.41 12.37 1.14
N ASN A 145 -1.68 11.51 0.44
CA ASN A 145 -0.23 11.53 0.40
C ASN A 145 0.30 12.85 -0.19
N ASN A 146 -0.36 13.38 -1.24
CA ASN A 146 -0.06 14.69 -1.80
C ASN A 146 -0.33 15.79 -0.76
N LEU A 147 -1.47 15.76 -0.08
CA LEU A 147 -1.81 16.73 0.96
C LEU A 147 -0.77 16.70 2.08
N MET A 148 -0.41 15.53 2.60
CA MET A 148 0.60 15.40 3.65
C MET A 148 1.95 15.96 3.22
N SER A 149 2.42 15.65 2.00
CA SER A 149 3.72 16.12 1.52
C SER A 149 3.79 17.62 1.20
N THR A 150 2.63 18.27 1.01
CA THR A 150 2.56 19.73 0.75
C THR A 150 2.28 20.55 1.99
N THR A 151 1.71 19.95 3.05
CA THR A 151 1.33 20.64 4.28
C THR A 151 2.22 20.33 5.48
N GLY A 152 3.15 19.40 5.34
CA GLY A 152 4.06 18.98 6.40
C GLY A 152 4.81 17.73 5.99
N TYR A 153 5.24 16.93 6.96
CA TYR A 153 5.88 15.68 6.62
C TYR A 153 5.89 14.65 7.78
N ILE A 154 6.15 13.36 7.46
CA ILE A 154 6.26 12.31 8.45
C ILE A 154 7.66 12.37 9.09
N THR A 155 7.73 12.63 10.38
CA THR A 155 8.99 12.74 11.13
C THR A 155 9.48 11.40 11.68
N HIS A 156 8.56 10.46 11.97
CA HIS A 156 8.86 9.12 12.49
C HIS A 156 8.03 8.09 11.76
N TRP A 157 8.66 6.97 11.44
CA TRP A 157 8.05 5.81 10.80
C TRP A 157 8.59 4.55 11.45
N LEU A 158 7.82 3.93 12.34
CA LEU A 158 8.26 2.83 13.19
C LEU A 158 7.53 1.55 12.81
N GLU A 159 8.22 0.68 12.11
CA GLU A 159 7.71 -0.64 11.71
C GLU A 159 7.89 -1.65 12.84
N PHE A 160 7.02 -2.66 12.88
CA PHE A 160 7.13 -3.76 13.83
C PHE A 160 8.02 -4.87 13.26
N GLY A 161 8.87 -5.42 14.12
CA GLY A 161 9.65 -6.62 13.87
C GLY A 161 8.90 -7.91 14.23
N GLU A 162 9.64 -8.92 14.66
CA GLU A 162 9.09 -10.20 15.13
C GLU A 162 8.33 -10.09 16.45
N ASP A 163 8.61 -9.06 17.23
CA ASP A 163 7.99 -8.71 18.52
C ASP A 163 6.65 -7.97 18.38
N ASN A 164 6.01 -8.03 17.24
CA ASN A 164 4.73 -7.37 17.00
C ASN A 164 3.64 -7.89 17.94
N PRO A 165 3.11 -7.04 18.84
CA PRO A 165 2.13 -7.45 19.84
C PRO A 165 0.71 -7.63 19.28
N PHE A 166 0.46 -7.22 18.04
CA PHE A 166 -0.83 -7.41 17.41
C PHE A 166 -0.95 -8.80 16.81
N THR A 167 -2.17 -9.34 16.86
CA THR A 167 -2.53 -10.65 16.28
C THR A 167 -3.53 -10.47 15.14
N GLY A 168 -3.61 -11.46 14.25
CA GLY A 168 -4.57 -11.45 13.15
C GLY A 168 -4.01 -10.99 11.80
N PRO A 169 -4.83 -10.97 10.74
CA PRO A 169 -4.39 -10.80 9.35
C PRO A 169 -3.74 -9.46 9.03
N THR A 170 -4.11 -8.41 9.75
CA THR A 170 -3.59 -7.04 9.56
C THR A 170 -2.36 -6.72 10.42
N ALA A 171 -2.07 -7.56 11.41
CA ALA A 171 -1.01 -7.33 12.39
C ALA A 171 0.36 -7.03 11.75
N HIS A 172 0.76 -7.82 10.76
CA HIS A 172 2.06 -7.69 10.09
C HIS A 172 2.20 -6.46 9.18
N ASN A 173 1.16 -5.65 9.04
CA ASN A 173 1.15 -4.50 8.14
C ASN A 173 1.00 -3.16 8.88
N LEU A 174 1.02 -3.17 10.19
CA LEU A 174 0.86 -1.96 10.99
C LEU A 174 2.19 -1.19 11.09
N VAL A 175 2.06 0.12 11.21
CA VAL A 175 3.17 1.04 11.42
C VAL A 175 2.72 2.15 12.35
N ILE A 176 3.56 2.56 13.28
CA ILE A 176 3.38 3.79 14.05
C ILE A 176 4.10 4.90 13.28
N TRP A 177 3.42 6.03 13.09
CA TRP A 177 4.00 7.17 12.42
C TRP A 177 3.57 8.49 13.07
N ARG A 178 4.48 9.47 13.00
CA ARG A 178 4.23 10.83 13.46
C ARG A 178 4.41 11.79 12.30
N PHE A 179 3.39 12.60 12.05
CA PHE A 179 3.38 13.69 11.08
C PHE A 179 3.39 15.03 11.80
N GLU A 180 4.08 16.00 11.26
CA GLU A 180 4.09 17.36 11.74
C GLU A 180 3.69 18.33 10.62
N LYS A 181 2.68 19.18 10.91
CA LYS A 181 2.15 20.16 9.98
C LYS A 181 3.02 21.41 9.97
N ASP A 182 3.18 22.02 8.79
CA ASP A 182 3.95 23.25 8.56
C ASP A 182 5.40 23.17 9.10
N TYR A 183 6.01 22.00 9.05
CA TYR A 183 7.38 21.81 9.48
C TYR A 183 8.36 22.46 8.50
N ALA A 184 9.22 23.36 9.00
CA ALA A 184 10.19 24.10 8.22
C ALA A 184 11.59 23.45 8.15
N GLY A 185 11.75 22.22 8.67
CA GLY A 185 13.03 21.50 8.72
C GLY A 185 13.36 20.73 7.44
N HIS A 186 14.52 20.09 7.46
CA HIS A 186 14.95 19.20 6.39
C HIS A 186 14.11 17.94 6.39
N GLN A 187 13.25 17.68 5.50
CA GLN A 187 12.32 16.53 5.37
C GLN A 187 12.95 15.15 5.68
N LEU A 188 13.49 15.01 6.88
CA LEU A 188 14.16 13.82 7.38
C LEU A 188 13.20 13.03 8.29
N THR A 189 13.00 11.78 7.95
CA THR A 189 12.18 10.85 8.70
C THR A 189 13.08 9.87 9.43
N LEU A 190 12.84 9.67 10.73
CA LEU A 190 13.40 8.56 11.47
C LEU A 190 12.61 7.29 11.14
N VAL A 191 13.18 6.44 10.29
CA VAL A 191 12.62 5.13 9.93
C VAL A 191 13.30 4.09 10.81
N ASN A 192 12.59 3.61 11.84
CA ASN A 192 13.19 2.89 12.96
C ASN A 192 14.42 3.65 13.49
N ASP A 193 15.63 3.10 13.35
CA ASP A 193 16.89 3.72 13.80
C ASP A 193 17.68 4.41 12.68
N SER A 194 17.06 4.58 11.51
CA SER A 194 17.73 5.15 10.33
C SER A 194 17.10 6.44 9.86
N ILE A 195 17.91 7.43 9.57
CA ILE A 195 17.45 8.71 8.99
C ILE A 195 17.28 8.54 7.47
N ARG A 196 16.08 8.90 6.97
CA ARG A 196 15.70 8.82 5.57
C ARG A 196 15.07 10.13 5.12
N ARG A 197 15.07 10.41 3.83
CA ARG A 197 14.35 11.53 3.22
C ARG A 197 12.98 11.07 2.74
N MET A 198 11.93 11.75 3.19
CA MET A 198 10.59 11.52 2.65
C MET A 198 10.49 12.12 1.24
N VAL A 199 10.03 11.34 0.29
CA VAL A 199 9.79 11.74 -1.09
C VAL A 199 8.38 11.38 -1.50
N ASN A 200 7.70 12.29 -2.17
CA ASN A 200 6.42 12.04 -2.83
C ASN A 200 6.62 11.95 -4.35
N SER A 201 6.35 10.80 -4.91
CA SER A 201 6.33 10.59 -6.35
C SER A 201 4.91 10.23 -6.81
N LYS A 202 4.22 11.19 -7.41
CA LYS A 202 2.85 11.04 -7.94
C LYS A 202 1.86 10.45 -6.92
N GLY A 203 1.94 10.90 -5.67
CA GLY A 203 1.10 10.44 -4.57
C GLY A 203 1.54 9.11 -3.94
N GLN A 204 2.72 8.62 -4.25
CA GLN A 204 3.38 7.55 -3.54
C GLN A 204 4.44 8.15 -2.62
N LEU A 205 4.36 7.87 -1.32
CA LEU A 205 5.39 8.27 -0.36
C LEU A 205 6.45 7.18 -0.26
N MET A 206 7.70 7.60 -0.12
CA MET A 206 8.86 6.74 0.08
C MET A 206 9.80 7.41 1.08
N PHE A 207 10.55 6.59 1.82
CA PHE A 207 11.60 7.03 2.72
C PHE A 207 12.93 6.50 2.20
N VAL A 208 13.72 7.37 1.56
CA VAL A 208 14.88 6.96 0.77
C VAL A 208 16.18 7.54 1.32
N SER A 209 17.28 6.83 1.05
CA SER A 209 18.63 7.35 1.25
C SER A 209 18.92 8.51 0.27
N SER A 210 19.94 9.30 0.54
CA SER A 210 20.23 10.53 -0.24
C SER A 210 20.58 10.27 -1.71
N ASN A 211 21.12 9.09 -2.05
CA ASN A 211 21.51 8.72 -3.40
C ASN A 211 20.35 8.29 -4.31
N TYR A 212 19.13 8.10 -3.77
CA TYR A 212 17.94 7.77 -4.57
C TYR A 212 17.35 9.03 -5.20
N SER A 213 17.64 9.27 -6.47
CA SER A 213 17.25 10.51 -7.16
C SER A 213 16.76 10.31 -8.59
N VAL A 214 17.00 9.16 -9.22
CA VAL A 214 16.62 8.90 -10.60
C VAL A 214 15.23 8.25 -10.65
N PRO A 215 14.21 8.88 -11.25
CA PRO A 215 12.91 8.25 -11.41
C PRO A 215 13.00 6.94 -12.22
N PHE A 216 12.46 5.85 -11.69
CA PHE A 216 12.39 4.57 -12.40
C PHE A 216 11.78 4.74 -13.79
N SER A 217 10.74 5.57 -13.90
CA SER A 217 10.03 5.84 -15.15
C SER A 217 10.85 6.61 -16.20
N GLU A 218 12.02 7.14 -15.88
CA GLU A 218 12.94 7.71 -16.88
C GLU A 218 13.73 6.64 -17.64
N LEU A 219 14.01 5.52 -16.96
CA LEU A 219 14.78 4.40 -17.53
C LEU A 219 13.89 3.28 -18.05
N PHE A 220 12.75 3.06 -17.40
CA PHE A 220 11.90 1.89 -17.67
C PHE A 220 10.42 2.25 -17.72
N TYR A 221 9.62 1.39 -18.37
CA TYR A 221 8.17 1.31 -18.21
C TYR A 221 7.77 -0.14 -17.91
N VAL A 222 6.61 -0.32 -17.29
CA VAL A 222 6.19 -1.62 -16.79
C VAL A 222 4.88 -2.04 -17.46
N LYS A 223 4.76 -3.32 -17.78
CA LYS A 223 3.52 -3.92 -18.27
C LYS A 223 3.09 -5.07 -17.38
N VAL A 224 1.78 -5.21 -17.25
CA VAL A 224 1.15 -6.32 -16.51
C VAL A 224 0.85 -7.45 -17.48
N GLY A 225 1.05 -8.69 -17.04
CA GLY A 225 0.80 -9.86 -17.87
C GLY A 225 -0.67 -10.20 -18.07
N ALA A 226 -0.91 -11.20 -18.90
CA ALA A 226 -2.23 -11.72 -19.22
C ALA A 226 -2.90 -12.33 -17.96
N VAL A 227 -4.21 -12.26 -17.88
CA VAL A 227 -4.98 -12.78 -16.74
C VAL A 227 -6.10 -13.71 -17.24
N SER A 228 -6.03 -14.96 -16.84
CA SER A 228 -7.07 -15.94 -17.15
C SER A 228 -8.31 -15.79 -16.25
N GLY A 229 -8.10 -15.45 -14.97
CA GLY A 229 -9.11 -15.44 -13.91
C GLY A 229 -9.46 -16.83 -13.38
N ALA A 230 -8.80 -17.87 -13.88
CA ALA A 230 -8.99 -19.25 -13.43
C ALA A 230 -7.75 -20.10 -13.80
N ASP A 231 -6.56 -19.67 -13.42
CA ASP A 231 -5.28 -20.26 -13.87
C ASP A 231 -5.23 -21.78 -13.81
N LYS A 232 -5.74 -22.37 -12.73
CA LYS A 232 -5.75 -23.84 -12.55
C LYS A 232 -6.50 -24.59 -13.65
N VAL A 233 -7.46 -23.94 -14.33
CA VAL A 233 -8.24 -24.55 -15.41
C VAL A 233 -7.49 -24.49 -16.74
N PHE A 234 -6.70 -23.43 -16.94
CA PHE A 234 -6.03 -23.19 -18.21
C PHE A 234 -4.62 -23.78 -18.29
N VAL A 235 -4.02 -24.20 -17.17
CA VAL A 235 -2.68 -24.81 -17.15
C VAL A 235 -2.77 -26.27 -17.51
N ASP A 236 -2.13 -26.67 -18.60
CA ASP A 236 -2.07 -28.05 -19.10
C ASP A 236 -0.83 -28.24 -19.99
N GLU A 237 -0.21 -29.43 -19.95
CA GLU A 237 0.93 -29.80 -20.80
C GLU A 237 0.59 -29.79 -22.31
N LYS A 238 -0.68 -29.97 -22.67
CA LYS A 238 -1.21 -29.88 -24.03
C LYS A 238 -1.53 -28.46 -24.47
N GLY A 239 -1.36 -27.47 -23.57
CA GLY A 239 -1.66 -26.07 -23.86
C GLY A 239 -0.96 -25.57 -25.12
N ASN A 240 -1.62 -24.64 -25.81
CA ASN A 240 -1.14 -24.10 -27.09
C ASN A 240 -0.10 -22.98 -26.94
N LEU A 241 0.22 -22.54 -25.69
CA LEU A 241 1.12 -21.41 -25.47
C LEU A 241 2.02 -21.63 -24.26
N ASP A 242 3.30 -21.34 -24.40
CA ASP A 242 4.25 -21.23 -23.31
C ASP A 242 4.25 -19.83 -22.70
N ILE A 243 4.16 -19.73 -21.37
CA ILE A 243 4.17 -18.45 -20.67
C ILE A 243 5.15 -18.44 -19.49
N VAL A 244 5.75 -17.27 -19.27
CA VAL A 244 6.46 -16.95 -18.02
C VAL A 244 5.43 -16.77 -16.90
N TYR A 245 5.68 -17.38 -15.76
CA TYR A 245 4.83 -17.35 -14.58
C TYR A 245 5.65 -17.19 -13.29
N SER A 246 5.04 -17.11 -12.14
CA SER A 246 5.75 -16.90 -10.88
C SER A 246 6.82 -17.95 -10.55
N GLY A 247 6.67 -19.18 -11.03
CA GLY A 247 7.65 -20.25 -10.84
C GLY A 247 8.88 -20.13 -11.74
N THR A 248 8.81 -19.40 -12.86
CA THR A 248 9.91 -19.27 -13.84
C THR A 248 11.17 -18.66 -13.21
N ALA A 249 11.01 -17.67 -12.32
CA ALA A 249 12.15 -17.06 -11.62
C ALA A 249 13.04 -18.08 -10.90
N ARG A 250 12.45 -19.16 -10.39
CA ARG A 250 13.18 -20.22 -9.65
C ARG A 250 13.61 -21.37 -10.53
N THR A 251 12.79 -21.74 -11.51
CA THR A 251 12.98 -22.97 -12.31
C THR A 251 13.65 -22.73 -13.65
N GLY A 252 13.65 -21.48 -14.13
CA GLY A 252 14.05 -21.15 -15.50
C GLY A 252 13.11 -21.71 -16.58
N LYS A 253 11.95 -22.31 -16.21
CA LYS A 253 11.03 -22.97 -17.14
C LYS A 253 9.73 -22.18 -17.27
N THR A 254 9.15 -22.16 -18.48
CA THR A 254 7.78 -21.73 -18.74
C THR A 254 6.78 -22.79 -18.30
N ARG A 255 5.51 -22.45 -18.32
CA ARG A 255 4.41 -23.43 -18.25
C ARG A 255 3.53 -23.30 -19.48
N LYS A 256 2.92 -24.40 -19.90
CA LYS A 256 1.94 -24.41 -20.99
C LYS A 256 0.54 -24.08 -20.50
N VAL A 257 -0.20 -23.35 -21.31
CA VAL A 257 -1.58 -22.96 -21.03
C VAL A 257 -2.43 -23.00 -22.30
N TYR A 258 -3.72 -23.20 -22.13
CA TYR A 258 -4.69 -22.88 -23.17
C TYR A 258 -4.95 -21.37 -23.18
N TYR A 259 -4.45 -20.68 -24.17
CA TYR A 259 -4.63 -19.24 -24.34
C TYR A 259 -5.55 -18.96 -25.51
N ASP A 260 -6.71 -18.36 -25.24
CA ASP A 260 -7.75 -18.02 -26.23
C ASP A 260 -8.08 -19.16 -27.21
N HIS A 261 -7.84 -20.39 -26.79
CA HIS A 261 -8.04 -21.63 -27.55
C HIS A 261 -9.08 -22.49 -26.83
N PHE A 262 -10.06 -22.98 -27.60
CA PHE A 262 -11.04 -23.95 -27.10
C PHE A 262 -10.41 -25.35 -27.05
N ASP A 263 -10.63 -26.04 -25.96
CA ASP A 263 -10.30 -27.44 -25.79
C ASP A 263 -11.42 -28.12 -24.98
N GLU A 264 -11.72 -29.40 -25.30
CA GLU A 264 -12.82 -30.14 -24.68
C GLU A 264 -12.68 -30.25 -23.16
N HIS A 265 -11.45 -30.35 -22.63
CA HIS A 265 -11.23 -30.42 -21.19
C HIS A 265 -11.72 -29.17 -20.44
N LEU A 266 -11.85 -28.02 -21.10
CA LEU A 266 -12.38 -26.78 -20.51
C LEU A 266 -13.90 -26.86 -20.28
N LEU A 267 -14.62 -27.77 -20.98
CA LEU A 267 -16.08 -27.88 -20.91
C LEU A 267 -16.60 -28.12 -19.48
N GLU A 268 -15.92 -28.95 -18.71
CA GLU A 268 -16.28 -29.22 -17.31
C GLU A 268 -16.28 -27.94 -16.45
N SER A 269 -15.49 -26.96 -16.85
CA SER A 269 -15.36 -25.68 -16.15
C SER A 269 -16.16 -24.53 -16.78
N LYS A 270 -16.95 -24.77 -17.84
CA LYS A 270 -17.63 -23.74 -18.64
C LYS A 270 -18.43 -22.77 -17.78
N GLU A 271 -19.33 -23.23 -16.94
CA GLU A 271 -20.18 -22.37 -16.13
C GLU A 271 -19.35 -21.54 -15.12
N ARG A 272 -18.35 -22.14 -14.52
CA ARG A 272 -17.40 -21.42 -13.64
C ARG A 272 -16.62 -20.33 -14.43
N LEU A 273 -16.20 -20.63 -15.65
CA LEU A 273 -15.46 -19.71 -16.50
C LEU A 273 -16.32 -18.51 -16.95
N LYS A 274 -17.62 -18.70 -17.14
CA LYS A 274 -18.58 -17.63 -17.46
C LYS A 274 -18.76 -16.63 -16.30
N THR A 275 -18.61 -17.07 -15.05
CA THR A 275 -18.80 -16.20 -13.84
C THR A 275 -17.57 -15.36 -13.45
N ARG A 276 -16.46 -15.45 -14.19
CA ARG A 276 -15.27 -14.63 -13.93
C ARG A 276 -15.56 -13.13 -14.05
N ARG A 277 -15.02 -12.33 -13.13
CA ARG A 277 -15.35 -10.90 -13.00
C ARG A 277 -14.39 -9.94 -13.72
N ILE A 278 -13.42 -10.46 -14.49
CA ILE A 278 -12.40 -9.64 -15.16
C ILE A 278 -13.02 -8.87 -16.34
N ARG A 279 -13.91 -9.51 -17.06
CA ARG A 279 -14.75 -8.96 -18.13
C ARG A 279 -16.04 -9.75 -18.23
N LYS A 280 -16.98 -9.34 -19.09
CA LYS A 280 -18.18 -10.14 -19.38
C LYS A 280 -17.81 -11.34 -20.27
N PHE A 281 -18.25 -12.54 -19.86
CA PHE A 281 -18.13 -13.77 -20.59
C PHE A 281 -19.52 -14.30 -20.97
N ASN A 282 -19.62 -14.97 -22.12
CA ASN A 282 -20.83 -15.58 -22.65
C ASN A 282 -20.50 -16.96 -23.30
N ASP A 283 -21.46 -17.57 -23.97
CA ASP A 283 -21.26 -18.89 -24.60
C ASP A 283 -20.28 -18.89 -25.78
N GLU A 284 -19.93 -17.75 -26.33
CA GLU A 284 -19.00 -17.60 -27.46
C GLU A 284 -17.56 -17.38 -27.01
N ASN A 285 -17.34 -16.81 -25.80
CA ASN A 285 -16.02 -16.33 -25.38
C ASN A 285 -15.55 -16.84 -24.01
N TRP A 286 -16.29 -17.74 -23.37
CA TRP A 286 -16.02 -18.23 -22.00
C TRP A 286 -14.64 -18.89 -21.85
N PHE A 287 -14.08 -19.48 -22.90
CA PHE A 287 -12.76 -20.11 -22.91
C PHE A 287 -11.62 -19.11 -23.10
N ARG A 288 -11.89 -17.85 -23.42
CA ARG A 288 -10.86 -16.83 -23.62
C ARG A 288 -10.36 -16.26 -22.31
N TRP A 289 -9.17 -15.73 -22.30
CA TRP A 289 -8.59 -15.04 -21.15
C TRP A 289 -9.26 -13.69 -20.91
N GLY A 290 -9.25 -13.25 -19.64
CA GLY A 290 -9.89 -12.00 -19.24
C GLY A 290 -9.08 -10.76 -19.61
N ARG A 291 -7.74 -10.85 -19.60
CA ARG A 291 -6.81 -9.84 -20.10
C ARG A 291 -5.88 -10.50 -21.09
N SER A 292 -5.68 -9.85 -22.24
CA SER A 292 -4.81 -10.33 -23.29
C SER A 292 -3.32 -10.25 -22.92
N LEU A 293 -2.50 -10.97 -23.68
CA LEU A 293 -1.04 -10.86 -23.64
C LEU A 293 -0.58 -9.44 -23.95
N CYS A 294 0.59 -9.11 -23.46
CA CYS A 294 1.28 -7.89 -23.84
C CYS A 294 1.66 -7.96 -25.34
N SER A 295 1.26 -6.96 -26.08
CA SER A 295 1.56 -6.85 -27.52
C SER A 295 2.96 -6.33 -27.82
N ASP A 296 3.67 -5.84 -26.82
CA ASP A 296 5.04 -5.37 -26.97
C ASP A 296 5.98 -6.58 -27.09
N ASP A 297 6.77 -6.61 -28.13
CA ASP A 297 7.65 -7.73 -28.46
C ASP A 297 9.14 -7.45 -28.12
N ALA A 298 9.43 -6.29 -27.55
CA ALA A 298 10.77 -5.92 -27.14
C ALA A 298 11.31 -6.84 -26.01
N ASP A 299 12.62 -6.95 -25.94
CA ASP A 299 13.31 -7.64 -24.83
C ASP A 299 13.06 -6.92 -23.50
N ARG A 300 12.96 -7.68 -22.43
CA ARG A 300 12.48 -7.22 -21.14
C ARG A 300 13.08 -7.94 -19.96
N ILE A 301 13.04 -7.30 -18.79
CA ILE A 301 13.32 -7.89 -17.50
C ILE A 301 11.99 -8.26 -16.85
N TYR A 302 11.95 -9.36 -16.14
CA TYR A 302 10.76 -9.81 -15.40
C TYR A 302 10.93 -9.63 -13.89
N VAL A 303 9.80 -9.42 -13.22
CA VAL A 303 9.72 -9.47 -11.75
C VAL A 303 8.37 -10.07 -11.32
N ASN A 304 8.40 -10.98 -10.35
CA ASN A 304 7.16 -11.53 -9.79
C ASN A 304 6.41 -10.46 -8.98
N CYS A 305 5.09 -10.38 -9.14
CA CYS A 305 4.24 -9.48 -8.33
C CYS A 305 4.40 -9.74 -6.83
N LYS A 306 4.69 -10.99 -6.44
CA LYS A 306 4.98 -11.40 -5.04
C LYS A 306 6.14 -12.37 -5.03
N THR A 307 7.17 -12.08 -4.23
CA THR A 307 8.36 -12.94 -4.15
C THR A 307 9.06 -12.83 -2.79
N ARG A 308 9.76 -13.90 -2.39
CA ARG A 308 10.68 -13.91 -1.25
C ARG A 308 12.15 -13.90 -1.70
N SER A 309 12.41 -13.86 -3.00
CA SER A 309 13.77 -13.79 -3.51
C SER A 309 14.42 -12.46 -3.15
N SER A 310 15.65 -12.49 -2.65
CA SER A 310 16.47 -11.29 -2.46
C SER A 310 16.90 -10.67 -3.80
N ARG A 311 16.92 -11.46 -4.88
CA ARG A 311 17.14 -11.00 -6.26
C ARG A 311 15.85 -11.22 -7.06
N PRO A 312 14.89 -10.29 -7.00
CA PRO A 312 13.53 -10.50 -7.53
C PRO A 312 13.43 -10.39 -9.05
N PHE A 313 14.37 -9.69 -9.71
CA PHE A 313 14.35 -9.47 -11.15
C PHE A 313 15.11 -10.57 -11.90
N PHE A 314 14.60 -10.98 -13.05
CA PHE A 314 15.19 -12.05 -13.85
C PHE A 314 14.95 -11.85 -15.36
N LEU A 315 15.76 -12.49 -16.17
CA LEU A 315 15.64 -12.51 -17.62
C LEU A 315 15.09 -13.87 -18.10
N HIS A 316 14.27 -13.83 -19.12
CA HIS A 316 13.79 -15.04 -19.81
C HIS A 316 13.47 -14.74 -21.27
N PRO A 317 13.80 -15.64 -22.24
CA PRO A 317 13.59 -15.40 -23.67
C PRO A 317 12.11 -15.43 -24.09
N CYS A 318 11.26 -16.18 -23.39
CA CYS A 318 9.81 -16.21 -23.67
C CYS A 318 9.19 -14.87 -23.37
N LYS A 319 8.47 -14.30 -24.35
CA LYS A 319 7.86 -12.96 -24.28
C LYS A 319 6.43 -12.96 -23.73
N ASN A 320 5.79 -14.11 -23.69
CA ASN A 320 4.46 -14.28 -23.11
C ASN A 320 4.55 -14.43 -21.59
N PHE A 321 3.71 -13.74 -20.82
CA PHE A 321 3.73 -13.81 -19.36
C PHE A 321 2.33 -13.59 -18.76
N ASP A 322 2.09 -14.19 -17.60
CA ASP A 322 0.83 -14.09 -16.88
C ASP A 322 0.79 -12.94 -15.88
N GLY A 323 -0.39 -12.70 -15.31
CA GLY A 323 -0.64 -11.60 -14.37
C GLY A 323 0.04 -11.72 -13.01
N ALA A 324 0.74 -12.82 -12.71
CA ALA A 324 1.57 -12.95 -11.52
C ALA A 324 2.98 -12.35 -11.72
N VAL A 325 3.31 -11.93 -12.94
CA VAL A 325 4.59 -11.37 -13.34
C VAL A 325 4.40 -10.01 -13.99
N LEU A 326 5.33 -9.10 -13.74
CA LEU A 326 5.46 -7.83 -14.43
C LEU A 326 6.63 -7.89 -15.40
N ALA A 327 6.49 -7.23 -16.55
CA ALA A 327 7.58 -7.01 -17.49
C ALA A 327 8.05 -5.55 -17.42
N VAL A 328 9.37 -5.37 -17.27
CA VAL A 328 10.07 -4.10 -17.20
C VAL A 328 10.82 -3.89 -18.48
N PHE A 329 10.45 -2.88 -19.23
CA PHE A 329 11.01 -2.55 -20.54
C PHE A 329 11.92 -1.34 -20.45
N PRO A 330 13.09 -1.36 -21.06
CA PRO A 330 13.95 -0.19 -21.13
C PRO A 330 13.37 0.87 -22.07
N ARG A 331 13.46 2.14 -21.69
CA ARG A 331 13.09 3.28 -22.55
C ARG A 331 14.18 3.68 -23.51
N LYS A 332 15.41 3.27 -23.24
CA LYS A 332 16.59 3.55 -24.04
C LYS A 332 17.36 2.26 -24.26
N ARG A 333 18.17 2.21 -25.31
CA ARG A 333 19.05 1.07 -25.54
C ARG A 333 20.00 0.90 -24.34
N MET A 334 20.04 -0.30 -23.77
CA MET A 334 20.91 -0.65 -22.65
C MET A 334 21.15 -2.17 -22.60
N ASP A 335 22.20 -2.59 -21.91
CA ASP A 335 22.45 -4.00 -21.62
C ASP A 335 21.44 -4.47 -20.55
N LEU A 336 20.51 -5.36 -20.94
CA LEU A 336 19.48 -5.89 -20.03
C LEU A 336 20.05 -6.76 -18.92
N ARG A 337 21.21 -7.39 -19.08
CA ARG A 337 21.86 -8.15 -18.00
C ARG A 337 22.35 -7.20 -16.92
N LYS A 338 23.08 -6.16 -17.32
CA LYS A 338 23.52 -5.10 -16.38
C LYS A 338 22.34 -4.41 -15.72
N ALA A 339 21.28 -4.10 -16.48
CA ALA A 339 20.06 -3.50 -15.93
C ALA A 339 19.34 -4.42 -14.94
N CYS A 340 19.26 -5.71 -15.20
CA CYS A 340 18.68 -6.70 -14.30
C CYS A 340 19.51 -6.84 -13.00
N GLU A 341 20.82 -6.84 -13.09
CA GLU A 341 21.72 -6.84 -11.94
C GLU A 341 21.55 -5.58 -11.11
N MET A 342 21.57 -4.39 -11.74
CA MET A 342 21.31 -3.11 -11.09
C MET A 342 20.00 -3.12 -10.32
N LEU A 343 18.90 -3.59 -10.95
CA LEU A 343 17.58 -3.66 -10.29
C LEU A 343 17.58 -4.64 -9.10
N ASN A 344 18.40 -5.68 -9.14
CA ASN A 344 18.58 -6.60 -8.02
C ASN A 344 19.46 -6.06 -6.89
N ASP A 345 20.24 -5.01 -7.14
CA ASP A 345 21.11 -4.36 -6.15
C ASP A 345 20.40 -3.15 -5.49
N VAL A 346 19.20 -2.78 -5.96
CA VAL A 346 18.35 -1.77 -5.32
C VAL A 346 17.80 -2.31 -4.00
N ASP A 347 17.86 -1.52 -2.93
CA ASP A 347 17.17 -1.84 -1.68
C ASP A 347 15.66 -1.57 -1.80
N TRP A 348 14.92 -2.59 -2.20
CA TRP A 348 13.47 -2.53 -2.32
C TRP A 348 12.74 -2.49 -0.97
N HIS A 349 13.41 -2.81 0.15
CA HIS A 349 12.85 -2.62 1.49
C HIS A 349 12.81 -1.15 1.85
N ASP A 350 13.88 -0.41 1.62
CA ASP A 350 13.95 1.05 1.83
C ASP A 350 12.87 1.78 1.01
N LEU A 351 12.61 1.31 -0.20
CA LEU A 351 11.53 1.83 -1.05
C LEU A 351 10.13 1.38 -0.61
N GLY A 352 10.00 0.63 0.49
CA GLY A 352 8.74 0.18 1.07
C GLY A 352 8.03 -0.92 0.27
N PHE A 353 8.74 -1.73 -0.53
CA PHE A 353 8.16 -2.89 -1.23
C PHE A 353 8.11 -4.15 -0.37
N GLY A 354 8.85 -4.18 0.77
CA GLY A 354 8.85 -5.30 1.71
C GLY A 354 7.54 -5.43 2.47
N TYR A 355 6.99 -6.64 2.59
CA TYR A 355 5.78 -6.95 3.34
C TYR A 355 5.78 -8.39 3.84
N GLY A 356 5.77 -8.61 5.16
CA GLY A 356 5.68 -9.95 5.75
C GLY A 356 6.72 -10.93 5.19
N GLY A 357 7.98 -10.52 5.13
CA GLY A 357 9.10 -11.33 4.64
C GLY A 357 9.07 -11.61 3.13
N ARG A 358 8.36 -10.80 2.35
CA ARG A 358 8.32 -10.87 0.88
C ARG A 358 8.28 -9.48 0.26
N PHE A 359 8.66 -9.36 -1.00
CA PHE A 359 8.40 -8.18 -1.81
C PHE A 359 7.04 -8.28 -2.49
N ILE A 360 6.36 -7.12 -2.61
CA ILE A 360 5.13 -6.96 -3.39
C ILE A 360 5.36 -5.85 -4.41
N PHE A 361 5.38 -6.22 -5.67
CA PHE A 361 5.54 -5.30 -6.79
C PHE A 361 4.22 -5.14 -7.55
N ASN A 362 3.92 -3.92 -7.95
CA ASN A 362 2.88 -3.61 -8.92
C ASN A 362 3.38 -2.55 -9.90
N GLN A 363 2.75 -2.46 -11.07
CA GLN A 363 3.17 -1.57 -12.15
C GLN A 363 3.36 -0.13 -11.66
N ARG A 364 2.33 0.46 -11.05
CA ARG A 364 2.35 1.86 -10.63
C ARG A 364 3.43 2.13 -9.57
N SER A 365 3.56 1.24 -8.60
CA SER A 365 4.54 1.44 -7.52
C SER A 365 5.98 1.36 -8.04
N LEU A 366 6.27 0.48 -9.00
CA LEU A 366 7.57 0.44 -9.66
C LEU A 366 7.83 1.71 -10.48
N GLU A 367 6.91 2.10 -11.35
CA GLU A 367 7.06 3.27 -12.21
C GLU A 367 7.20 4.59 -11.43
N ASN A 368 6.65 4.65 -10.21
CA ASN A 368 6.75 5.80 -9.32
C ASN A 368 7.92 5.71 -8.33
N SER A 369 8.72 4.65 -8.35
CA SER A 369 9.89 4.52 -7.49
C SER A 369 11.09 5.35 -7.98
N LEU A 370 12.06 5.52 -7.10
CA LEU A 370 13.34 6.12 -7.40
C LEU A 370 14.43 5.04 -7.43
N LEU A 371 15.46 5.27 -8.20
CA LEU A 371 16.67 4.44 -8.28
C LEU A 371 17.87 5.21 -7.74
N PRO A 372 18.88 4.53 -7.19
CA PRO A 372 20.16 5.14 -6.85
C PRO A 372 20.85 5.71 -8.08
N ALA A 373 21.41 6.91 -7.96
CA ALA A 373 22.00 7.63 -9.09
C ALA A 373 23.23 6.92 -9.65
N ASP A 374 24.05 6.33 -8.79
CA ASP A 374 25.26 5.57 -9.14
C ASP A 374 24.92 4.30 -9.94
N LEU A 375 23.94 3.55 -9.50
CA LEU A 375 23.45 2.36 -10.20
C LEU A 375 22.83 2.71 -11.56
N ALA A 376 22.03 3.78 -11.61
CA ALA A 376 21.41 4.26 -12.84
C ALA A 376 22.46 4.72 -13.88
N ALA A 377 23.51 5.44 -13.45
CA ALA A 377 24.61 5.86 -14.31
C ALA A 377 25.39 4.68 -14.91
N GLY A 378 25.59 3.59 -14.14
CA GLY A 378 26.27 2.39 -14.60
C GLY A 378 25.58 1.68 -15.76
N VAL A 379 24.27 1.81 -15.87
CA VAL A 379 23.46 1.21 -16.95
C VAL A 379 23.39 2.10 -18.19
N LEU A 380 23.46 3.43 -18.03
CA LEU A 380 23.37 4.37 -19.13
C LEU A 380 24.70 4.55 -19.89
N ASN A 381 25.82 4.28 -19.24
CA ASN A 381 27.17 4.48 -19.81
C ASN A 381 27.80 3.18 -20.37
N GLY A 382 27.09 2.09 -20.41
CA GLY A 382 27.49 0.79 -20.94
C GLY A 382 26.67 0.38 -22.15
#